data_9675e3eec99aeedd98931d49b0cf241e
#
_entry.id   9675e3eec99aeedd98931d49b0cf241e
#
_cell.length_a   1.000
_cell.length_b   1.000
_cell.length_c   1.000
_cell.angle_alpha   90.00
_cell.angle_beta   90.00
_cell.angle_gamma   90.00
#
_symmetry.space_group_name_H-M   'P 1'
#
loop_
_entity.id
_entity.type
_entity.pdbx_description
1 polymer ?
#
loop_
_entity_poly.entity_id
_entity_poly.type
_entity_poly.pdbx_seq_one_letter_code
_entity_poly.pdbx_strand_id
1 'polypeptide(L)'
;MKILMLGWELPPHNSGGLGVACFYMAKALAEDGAEIEFVVPYKNKHTEIDFMKVLNATNFSEIHKFGAGAYDAPHWSRSSHNVGDFLPDIRSIQKEYCEFIREYLSIPENKPDVIHAHDWLTMEAGMLAREITGSPLVTHIHATEFDRSGGTSGNQQIHDIEYAGICNSDKVFAVSKNTRDVIIDKYKVSPEKVEVVYNAIETSTLASPQDYDERTYRYLEYLKSQGYTVVMTLTRFTVQKGLTYLMRAMAEATSRNPKIALLLVGDGEQRNELIRMASDFRIADKIFFTGFLRGDKWRDAYGVADVFVMSSVNEPFGLTALEAAHFNNALIISKQSGVGEVLQNILRYDFWDTKKLANQIYEVSVNKKLLDNLRKSVRKEYNKISWSDIADQIMDEFIHLTEEKNG
;
A
#
# COMPACT_ATOMS: atom_id res chain seq x y z
N MET A 1 -12.52 -16.41 18.38
CA MET A 1 -12.63 -16.74 16.93
C MET A 1 -11.25 -17.04 16.38
N LYS A 2 -11.09 -18.16 15.67
CA LYS A 2 -9.83 -18.54 15.02
C LYS A 2 -9.85 -18.11 13.55
N ILE A 3 -8.91 -17.25 13.14
CA ILE A 3 -8.85 -16.67 11.80
C ILE A 3 -7.59 -17.18 11.08
N LEU A 4 -7.76 -17.82 9.93
CA LEU A 4 -6.68 -18.17 9.02
C LEU A 4 -6.47 -17.02 8.03
N MET A 5 -5.48 -16.19 8.27
CA MET A 5 -5.09 -15.11 7.37
C MET A 5 -4.07 -15.60 6.35
N LEU A 6 -4.39 -15.42 5.06
CA LEU A 6 -3.51 -15.81 3.96
C LEU A 6 -2.88 -14.55 3.37
N GLY A 7 -1.60 -14.35 3.63
CA GLY A 7 -0.84 -13.19 3.18
C GLY A 7 0.35 -13.55 2.30
N TRP A 8 1.03 -12.54 1.79
CA TRP A 8 2.20 -12.71 0.92
C TRP A 8 3.47 -12.14 1.51
N GLU A 9 3.34 -11.09 2.30
CA GLU A 9 4.46 -10.36 2.90
C GLU A 9 4.13 -9.96 4.34
N LEU A 10 5.15 -9.92 5.20
CA LEU A 10 5.10 -9.31 6.53
C LEU A 10 6.39 -8.53 6.79
N PRO A 11 6.33 -7.43 7.57
CA PRO A 11 7.54 -6.75 8.02
C PRO A 11 8.47 -7.70 8.82
N PRO A 12 9.79 -7.57 8.70
CA PRO A 12 10.55 -6.61 7.88
C PRO A 12 10.74 -7.06 6.42
N HIS A 13 10.12 -8.17 6.00
CA HIS A 13 10.27 -8.82 4.70
C HIS A 13 9.18 -8.40 3.71
N ASN A 14 8.82 -7.11 3.70
CA ASN A 14 7.82 -6.57 2.80
C ASN A 14 8.44 -5.63 1.75
N SER A 15 7.83 -5.60 0.56
CA SER A 15 8.22 -4.71 -0.54
C SER A 15 7.36 -3.44 -0.63
N GLY A 16 6.25 -3.39 0.12
CA GLY A 16 5.31 -2.26 0.04
C GLY A 16 4.26 -2.27 1.16
N GLY A 17 3.15 -1.58 0.89
CA GLY A 17 2.09 -1.33 1.88
C GLY A 17 1.24 -2.53 2.25
N LEU A 18 1.14 -3.55 1.37
CA LEU A 18 0.31 -4.74 1.62
C LEU A 18 0.71 -5.45 2.91
N GLY A 19 2.00 -5.81 3.03
CA GLY A 19 2.50 -6.50 4.22
C GLY A 19 2.36 -5.68 5.50
N VAL A 20 2.50 -4.35 5.41
CA VAL A 20 2.31 -3.42 6.53
C VAL A 20 0.84 -3.39 6.96
N ALA A 21 -0.09 -3.26 6.01
CA ALA A 21 -1.52 -3.26 6.29
C ALA A 21 -1.98 -4.59 6.92
N CYS A 22 -1.57 -5.73 6.33
CA CYS A 22 -1.91 -7.05 6.86
C CYS A 22 -1.36 -7.27 8.28
N PHE A 23 -0.13 -6.81 8.56
CA PHE A 23 0.49 -6.95 9.88
C PHE A 23 -0.29 -6.19 10.96
N TYR A 24 -0.60 -4.91 10.74
CA TYR A 24 -1.31 -4.12 11.74
C TYR A 24 -2.79 -4.47 11.87
N MET A 25 -3.41 -4.91 10.78
CA MET A 25 -4.75 -5.49 10.81
C MET A 25 -4.78 -6.77 11.67
N ALA A 26 -3.84 -7.70 11.46
CA ALA A 26 -3.73 -8.92 12.26
C ALA A 26 -3.49 -8.61 13.73
N LYS A 27 -2.64 -7.60 14.02
CA LYS A 27 -2.38 -7.14 15.39
C LYS A 27 -3.66 -6.61 16.06
N ALA A 28 -4.39 -5.74 15.39
CA ALA A 28 -5.62 -5.17 15.94
C ALA A 28 -6.71 -6.23 16.16
N LEU A 29 -6.88 -7.17 15.21
CA LEU A 29 -7.80 -8.31 15.38
C LEU A 29 -7.40 -9.22 16.56
N ALA A 30 -6.10 -9.43 16.78
CA ALA A 30 -5.61 -10.20 17.92
C ALA A 30 -5.82 -9.46 19.25
N GLU A 31 -5.64 -8.13 19.28
CA GLU A 31 -5.93 -7.27 20.43
C GLU A 31 -7.43 -7.28 20.78
N ASP A 32 -8.30 -7.47 19.76
CA ASP A 32 -9.76 -7.67 19.93
C ASP A 32 -10.14 -9.13 20.24
N GLY A 33 -9.16 -9.99 20.54
CA GLY A 33 -9.37 -11.33 21.05
C GLY A 33 -9.46 -12.44 20.00
N ALA A 34 -9.10 -12.18 18.73
CA ALA A 34 -9.01 -13.21 17.72
C ALA A 34 -7.70 -14.02 17.86
N GLU A 35 -7.79 -15.33 17.61
CA GLU A 35 -6.63 -16.20 17.42
C GLU A 35 -6.23 -16.15 15.95
N ILE A 36 -5.06 -15.56 15.64
CA ILE A 36 -4.60 -15.35 14.27
C ILE A 36 -3.53 -16.39 13.90
N GLU A 37 -3.79 -17.15 12.84
CA GLU A 37 -2.80 -17.96 12.14
C GLU A 37 -2.52 -17.30 10.78
N PHE A 38 -1.33 -16.71 10.62
CA PHE A 38 -0.95 -15.97 9.43
C PHE A 38 0.01 -16.77 8.56
N VAL A 39 -0.38 -17.06 7.31
CA VAL A 39 0.44 -17.85 6.38
C VAL A 39 1.20 -16.92 5.42
N VAL A 40 2.50 -17.18 5.26
CA VAL A 40 3.37 -16.48 4.28
C VAL A 40 4.07 -17.49 3.37
N PRO A 41 4.38 -17.11 2.11
CA PRO A 41 4.96 -18.03 1.12
C PRO A 41 6.49 -18.20 1.23
N TYR A 42 7.10 -17.84 2.36
CA TYR A 42 8.55 -17.93 2.53
C TYR A 42 8.91 -18.41 3.94
N LYS A 43 10.14 -18.89 4.11
CA LYS A 43 10.66 -19.39 5.37
C LYS A 43 11.53 -18.37 6.05
N ASN A 44 10.95 -17.66 7.01
CA ASN A 44 11.69 -16.76 7.91
C ASN A 44 11.20 -16.94 9.35
N LYS A 45 12.08 -16.63 10.31
CA LYS A 45 11.68 -16.62 11.72
C LYS A 45 11.13 -15.22 12.04
N HIS A 46 9.90 -15.18 12.50
CA HIS A 46 9.22 -13.97 12.98
C HIS A 46 9.20 -13.97 14.52
N THR A 47 10.38 -14.06 15.16
CA THR A 47 10.52 -14.19 16.61
C THR A 47 10.08 -12.98 17.41
N GLU A 48 9.88 -11.85 16.76
CA GLU A 48 9.42 -10.59 17.38
C GLU A 48 7.89 -10.43 17.35
N ILE A 49 7.18 -11.39 16.72
CA ILE A 49 5.72 -11.37 16.63
C ILE A 49 5.15 -12.33 17.66
N ASP A 50 4.47 -11.81 18.66
CA ASP A 50 3.90 -12.55 19.80
C ASP A 50 2.36 -12.62 19.80
N PHE A 51 1.70 -11.79 18.98
CA PHE A 51 0.23 -11.70 18.93
C PHE A 51 -0.42 -12.63 17.89
N MET A 52 0.37 -13.26 17.02
CA MET A 52 -0.13 -14.22 16.02
C MET A 52 0.86 -15.35 15.76
N LYS A 53 0.36 -16.49 15.30
CA LYS A 53 1.18 -17.60 14.84
C LYS A 53 1.47 -17.45 13.36
N VAL A 54 2.75 -17.27 12.99
CA VAL A 54 3.17 -17.18 11.59
C VAL A 54 3.55 -18.58 11.06
N LEU A 55 2.93 -18.96 9.94
CA LEU A 55 3.13 -20.22 9.25
C LEU A 55 3.85 -19.98 7.91
N ASN A 56 4.83 -20.83 7.60
CA ASN A 56 5.63 -20.72 6.38
C ASN A 56 5.16 -21.79 5.38
N ALA A 57 4.55 -21.36 4.27
CA ALA A 57 3.99 -22.28 3.27
C ALA A 57 5.05 -22.90 2.36
N THR A 58 6.24 -22.32 2.24
CA THR A 58 7.33 -22.86 1.43
C THR A 58 8.65 -22.88 2.19
N ASN A 59 9.67 -23.51 1.59
CA ASN A 59 11.02 -23.50 2.12
C ASN A 59 11.91 -22.40 1.52
N PHE A 60 11.37 -21.53 0.65
CA PHE A 60 12.13 -20.43 0.06
C PHE A 60 12.41 -19.34 1.10
N SER A 61 13.67 -18.95 1.23
CA SER A 61 14.05 -17.75 1.98
C SER A 61 14.14 -16.58 1.01
N GLU A 62 13.59 -15.41 1.31
CA GLU A 62 13.82 -14.18 0.52
C GLU A 62 13.21 -14.14 -0.90
N ILE A 63 11.95 -14.50 -1.04
CA ILE A 63 11.22 -14.43 -2.33
C ILE A 63 11.30 -13.04 -3.00
N HIS A 64 11.45 -11.95 -2.23
CA HIS A 64 11.57 -10.58 -2.77
C HIS A 64 12.84 -10.33 -3.59
N LYS A 65 13.96 -10.97 -3.22
CA LYS A 65 15.22 -10.84 -3.98
C LYS A 65 15.10 -11.46 -5.37
N PHE A 66 14.11 -12.30 -5.57
CA PHE A 66 13.87 -13.01 -6.82
C PHE A 66 12.78 -12.35 -7.68
N GLY A 67 12.26 -11.17 -7.27
CA GLY A 67 11.18 -10.50 -7.98
C GLY A 67 9.86 -11.27 -7.90
N ALA A 68 9.61 -11.95 -6.80
CA ALA A 68 8.35 -12.61 -6.46
C ALA A 68 7.64 -11.90 -5.29
N GLY A 69 7.95 -10.65 -5.04
CA GLY A 69 7.25 -9.79 -4.09
C GLY A 69 5.85 -9.42 -4.58
N ALA A 70 4.99 -8.99 -3.66
CA ALA A 70 3.58 -8.68 -3.94
C ALA A 70 3.36 -7.63 -5.05
N TYR A 71 4.37 -6.79 -5.29
CA TYR A 71 4.32 -5.70 -6.27
C TYR A 71 5.26 -5.89 -7.45
N ASP A 72 5.97 -7.01 -7.52
CA ASP A 72 6.83 -7.29 -8.65
C ASP A 72 5.99 -7.60 -9.90
N ALA A 73 6.49 -7.22 -11.07
CA ALA A 73 5.88 -7.64 -12.32
C ALA A 73 5.93 -9.18 -12.40
N PRO A 74 4.80 -9.87 -12.61
CA PRO A 74 4.79 -11.32 -12.64
C PRO A 74 5.63 -11.84 -13.81
N HIS A 75 6.72 -12.51 -13.49
CA HIS A 75 7.49 -13.29 -14.45
C HIS A 75 6.97 -14.72 -14.44
N TRP A 76 6.12 -15.06 -15.39
CA TRP A 76 5.47 -16.36 -15.52
C TRP A 76 6.44 -17.51 -15.90
N SER A 77 7.56 -17.13 -16.51
CA SER A 77 8.65 -18.07 -16.80
C SER A 77 9.98 -17.30 -16.78
N ARG A 78 10.84 -17.57 -15.83
CA ARG A 78 12.23 -17.14 -15.89
C ARG A 78 13.06 -18.29 -16.43
N SER A 79 13.44 -18.22 -17.68
CA SER A 79 14.58 -18.97 -18.17
C SER A 79 15.84 -18.31 -17.61
N SER A 80 16.39 -18.83 -16.51
CA SER A 80 17.71 -18.42 -16.06
C SER A 80 18.75 -18.94 -17.06
N HIS A 81 19.59 -18.06 -17.58
CA HIS A 81 20.71 -18.43 -18.45
C HIS A 81 21.93 -18.93 -17.65
N ASN A 82 21.81 -19.05 -16.32
CA ASN A 82 22.87 -19.57 -15.46
C ASN A 82 22.44 -20.89 -14.81
N VAL A 83 23.13 -21.93 -15.14
CA VAL A 83 23.02 -23.27 -14.55
C VAL A 83 23.46 -23.20 -13.09
N GLY A 84 22.52 -23.18 -12.14
CA GLY A 84 22.83 -23.23 -10.70
C GLY A 84 21.73 -22.76 -9.76
N ASP A 85 21.02 -21.66 -10.06
CA ASP A 85 19.99 -21.11 -9.17
C ASP A 85 18.62 -21.18 -9.85
N PHE A 86 17.83 -22.19 -9.47
CA PHE A 86 16.43 -22.26 -9.85
C PHE A 86 15.65 -21.24 -9.03
N LEU A 87 15.29 -20.11 -9.65
CA LEU A 87 14.41 -19.11 -9.02
C LEU A 87 12.97 -19.54 -9.20
N PRO A 88 12.19 -19.70 -8.10
CA PRO A 88 10.79 -20.04 -8.20
C PRO A 88 10.03 -18.91 -8.91
N ASP A 89 9.20 -19.24 -9.87
CA ASP A 89 8.21 -18.31 -10.39
C ASP A 89 7.02 -18.17 -9.41
N ILE A 90 6.23 -17.11 -9.57
CA ILE A 90 5.09 -16.84 -8.70
C ILE A 90 4.09 -18.03 -8.71
N ARG A 91 3.86 -18.69 -9.85
CA ARG A 91 2.92 -19.81 -9.97
C ARG A 91 3.40 -21.05 -9.21
N SER A 92 4.70 -21.33 -9.24
CA SER A 92 5.28 -22.40 -8.43
C SER A 92 5.11 -22.15 -6.94
N ILE A 93 5.34 -20.91 -6.50
CA ILE A 93 5.13 -20.50 -5.10
C ILE A 93 3.65 -20.64 -4.71
N GLN A 94 2.72 -20.20 -5.54
CA GLN A 94 1.28 -20.33 -5.29
C GLN A 94 0.86 -21.79 -5.20
N LYS A 95 1.43 -22.66 -6.02
CA LYS A 95 1.15 -24.09 -5.98
C LYS A 95 1.63 -24.72 -4.67
N GLU A 96 2.87 -24.46 -4.24
CA GLU A 96 3.39 -24.92 -2.95
C GLU A 96 2.56 -24.36 -1.78
N TYR A 97 2.12 -23.11 -1.90
CA TYR A 97 1.22 -22.51 -0.91
C TYR A 97 -0.09 -23.29 -0.79
N CYS A 98 -0.72 -23.66 -1.90
CA CYS A 98 -1.93 -24.49 -1.91
C CYS A 98 -1.67 -25.90 -1.36
N GLU A 99 -0.52 -26.50 -1.66
CA GLU A 99 -0.13 -27.81 -1.11
C GLU A 99 0.01 -27.75 0.42
N PHE A 100 0.68 -26.70 0.94
CA PHE A 100 0.76 -26.46 2.38
C PHE A 100 -0.63 -26.31 3.02
N ILE A 101 -1.52 -25.51 2.44
CA ILE A 101 -2.89 -25.33 2.96
C ILE A 101 -3.64 -26.66 3.02
N ARG A 102 -3.51 -27.51 2.00
CA ARG A 102 -4.12 -28.84 1.98
C ARG A 102 -3.61 -29.73 3.11
N GLU A 103 -2.29 -29.78 3.31
CA GLU A 103 -1.68 -30.57 4.37
C GLU A 103 -2.06 -30.01 5.75
N TYR A 104 -1.96 -28.70 5.94
CA TYR A 104 -2.26 -28.05 7.21
C TYR A 104 -3.70 -28.25 7.65
N LEU A 105 -4.66 -28.09 6.75
CA LEU A 105 -6.09 -28.23 7.03
C LEU A 105 -6.59 -29.69 6.98
N SER A 106 -5.74 -30.66 6.65
CA SER A 106 -6.06 -32.06 6.83
C SER A 106 -6.15 -32.47 8.31
N ILE A 107 -5.60 -31.67 9.20
CA ILE A 107 -5.63 -31.80 10.65
C ILE A 107 -6.86 -31.08 11.19
N PRO A 108 -7.87 -31.77 11.79
CA PRO A 108 -9.13 -31.14 12.19
C PRO A 108 -8.99 -29.95 13.15
N GLU A 109 -7.98 -30.00 14.04
CA GLU A 109 -7.70 -28.96 15.03
C GLU A 109 -7.24 -27.62 14.39
N ASN A 110 -6.77 -27.68 13.14
CA ASN A 110 -6.35 -26.50 12.38
C ASN A 110 -7.50 -25.80 11.64
N LYS A 111 -8.72 -26.36 11.71
CA LYS A 111 -9.88 -25.75 11.07
C LYS A 111 -10.10 -24.33 11.64
N PRO A 112 -10.12 -23.27 10.79
CA PRO A 112 -10.45 -21.92 11.22
C PRO A 112 -11.95 -21.69 11.27
N ASP A 113 -12.38 -20.68 12.02
CA ASP A 113 -13.74 -20.17 11.97
C ASP A 113 -13.97 -19.34 10.68
N VAL A 114 -12.97 -18.54 10.27
CA VAL A 114 -12.97 -17.70 9.07
C VAL A 114 -11.65 -17.79 8.33
N ILE A 115 -11.69 -17.74 7.00
CA ILE A 115 -10.55 -17.63 6.10
C ILE A 115 -10.52 -16.20 5.55
N HIS A 116 -9.39 -15.50 5.73
CA HIS A 116 -9.19 -14.13 5.28
C HIS A 116 -8.01 -14.06 4.30
N ALA A 117 -8.29 -14.00 3.00
CA ALA A 117 -7.29 -14.03 1.94
C ALA A 117 -7.02 -12.62 1.38
N HIS A 118 -5.73 -12.25 1.24
CA HIS A 118 -5.30 -10.92 0.83
C HIS A 118 -4.74 -10.91 -0.59
N ASP A 119 -5.41 -10.21 -1.49
CA ASP A 119 -5.06 -10.05 -2.92
C ASP A 119 -4.98 -11.38 -3.71
N TRP A 120 -4.81 -11.26 -5.02
CA TRP A 120 -4.82 -12.37 -5.98
C TRP A 120 -3.82 -13.48 -5.68
N LEU A 121 -2.71 -13.12 -5.02
CA LEU A 121 -1.63 -14.06 -4.69
C LEU A 121 -2.09 -15.21 -3.78
N THR A 122 -3.11 -14.98 -2.96
CA THR A 122 -3.61 -15.92 -1.95
C THR A 122 -5.02 -16.47 -2.24
N MET A 123 -5.69 -15.98 -3.27
CA MET A 123 -7.09 -16.33 -3.55
C MET A 123 -7.28 -17.82 -3.86
N GLU A 124 -6.38 -18.45 -4.63
CA GLU A 124 -6.46 -19.88 -4.92
C GLU A 124 -6.35 -20.72 -3.64
N ALA A 125 -5.44 -20.33 -2.74
CA ALA A 125 -5.28 -20.98 -1.44
C ALA A 125 -6.51 -20.74 -0.53
N GLY A 126 -7.11 -19.56 -0.58
CA GLY A 126 -8.35 -19.22 0.12
C GLY A 126 -9.53 -20.07 -0.33
N MET A 127 -9.73 -20.20 -1.65
CA MET A 127 -10.79 -21.04 -2.21
C MET A 127 -10.59 -22.52 -1.84
N LEU A 128 -9.35 -23.01 -1.89
CA LEU A 128 -9.01 -24.38 -1.46
C LEU A 128 -9.29 -24.59 0.04
N ALA A 129 -8.91 -23.63 0.89
CA ALA A 129 -9.17 -23.70 2.32
C ALA A 129 -10.68 -23.76 2.62
N ARG A 130 -11.48 -22.95 1.91
CA ARG A 130 -12.95 -22.97 1.99
C ARG A 130 -13.53 -24.33 1.57
N GLU A 131 -13.03 -24.90 0.48
CA GLU A 131 -13.46 -26.21 0.00
C GLU A 131 -13.20 -27.34 1.03
N ILE A 132 -12.04 -27.32 1.68
CA ILE A 132 -11.64 -28.33 2.66
C ILE A 132 -12.43 -28.19 3.97
N THR A 133 -12.60 -26.96 4.47
CA THR A 133 -13.09 -26.72 5.83
C THR A 133 -14.58 -26.38 5.90
N GLY A 134 -15.15 -25.87 4.81
CA GLY A 134 -16.47 -25.26 4.79
C GLY A 134 -16.56 -23.91 5.52
N SER A 135 -15.47 -23.37 6.04
CA SER A 135 -15.46 -22.07 6.73
C SER A 135 -15.68 -20.92 5.75
N PRO A 136 -16.28 -19.78 6.19
CA PRO A 136 -16.45 -18.61 5.35
C PRO A 136 -15.12 -18.10 4.80
N LEU A 137 -15.13 -17.71 3.51
CA LEU A 137 -14.00 -17.07 2.86
C LEU A 137 -14.29 -15.58 2.65
N VAL A 138 -13.43 -14.73 3.20
CA VAL A 138 -13.40 -13.30 2.93
C VAL A 138 -12.15 -12.99 2.12
N THR A 139 -12.30 -12.34 0.97
CA THR A 139 -11.18 -11.81 0.18
C THR A 139 -11.02 -10.32 0.44
N HIS A 140 -9.81 -9.89 0.77
CA HIS A 140 -9.48 -8.48 1.01
C HIS A 140 -8.63 -7.95 -0.15
N ILE A 141 -9.17 -7.00 -0.87
CA ILE A 141 -8.56 -6.43 -2.07
C ILE A 141 -7.84 -5.14 -1.71
N HIS A 142 -6.51 -5.20 -1.69
CA HIS A 142 -5.64 -4.04 -1.51
C HIS A 142 -5.31 -3.35 -2.84
N ALA A 143 -5.29 -4.10 -3.95
CA ALA A 143 -5.20 -3.58 -5.30
C ALA A 143 -5.68 -4.63 -6.30
N THR A 144 -6.49 -4.23 -7.26
CA THR A 144 -6.85 -5.08 -8.40
C THR A 144 -5.79 -5.00 -9.51
N GLU A 145 -5.86 -5.92 -10.48
CA GLU A 145 -5.00 -5.84 -11.67
C GLU A 145 -5.28 -4.58 -12.49
N PHE A 146 -6.53 -4.08 -12.50
CA PHE A 146 -6.85 -2.79 -13.10
C PHE A 146 -6.14 -1.63 -12.42
N ASP A 147 -5.97 -1.66 -11.10
CA ASP A 147 -5.23 -0.65 -10.35
C ASP A 147 -3.75 -0.70 -10.71
N ARG A 148 -3.15 -1.90 -10.71
CA ARG A 148 -1.73 -2.11 -11.01
C ARG A 148 -1.35 -1.74 -12.44
N SER A 149 -2.26 -1.97 -13.38
CA SER A 149 -2.08 -1.65 -14.80
C SER A 149 -2.40 -0.20 -15.17
N GLY A 150 -2.73 0.65 -14.18
CA GLY A 150 -3.09 2.05 -14.42
C GLY A 150 -4.44 2.23 -15.10
N GLY A 151 -5.40 1.33 -14.85
CA GLY A 151 -6.76 1.38 -15.40
C GLY A 151 -6.95 0.64 -16.74
N THR A 152 -5.91 -0.04 -17.23
CA THR A 152 -6.01 -0.91 -18.42
C THR A 152 -6.43 -2.33 -18.01
N SER A 153 -6.63 -3.25 -19.01
CA SER A 153 -7.01 -4.63 -18.74
C SER A 153 -5.94 -5.47 -18.01
N GLY A 154 -4.68 -5.00 -18.01
CA GLY A 154 -3.58 -5.67 -17.32
C GLY A 154 -3.31 -7.09 -17.79
N ASN A 155 -2.88 -7.94 -16.85
CA ASN A 155 -2.59 -9.35 -17.11
C ASN A 155 -3.84 -10.19 -16.95
N GLN A 156 -4.27 -10.87 -18.03
CA GLN A 156 -5.49 -11.68 -18.06
C GLN A 156 -5.47 -12.82 -17.03
N GLN A 157 -4.34 -13.47 -16.80
CA GLN A 157 -4.26 -14.58 -15.85
C GLN A 157 -4.45 -14.11 -14.39
N ILE A 158 -3.92 -12.92 -14.05
CA ILE A 158 -4.17 -12.31 -12.75
C ILE A 158 -5.64 -11.95 -12.61
N HIS A 159 -6.20 -11.31 -13.63
CA HIS A 159 -7.64 -10.98 -13.67
C HIS A 159 -8.51 -12.21 -13.47
N ASP A 160 -8.18 -13.34 -14.11
CA ASP A 160 -8.95 -14.58 -13.98
C ASP A 160 -8.88 -15.16 -12.57
N ILE A 161 -7.73 -15.09 -11.90
CA ILE A 161 -7.56 -15.49 -10.50
C ILE A 161 -8.35 -14.56 -9.57
N GLU A 162 -8.25 -13.24 -9.77
CA GLU A 162 -9.03 -12.26 -9.01
C GLU A 162 -10.54 -12.50 -9.19
N TYR A 163 -10.98 -12.68 -10.43
CA TYR A 163 -12.39 -12.97 -10.73
C TYR A 163 -12.87 -14.23 -10.01
N ALA A 164 -12.10 -15.32 -10.09
CA ALA A 164 -12.46 -16.55 -9.40
C ALA A 164 -12.50 -16.37 -7.87
N GLY A 165 -11.49 -15.72 -7.28
CA GLY A 165 -11.42 -15.48 -5.84
C GLY A 165 -12.56 -14.60 -5.33
N ILE A 166 -12.82 -13.49 -6.03
CA ILE A 166 -13.90 -12.54 -5.70
C ILE A 166 -15.28 -13.20 -5.83
N CYS A 167 -15.53 -13.96 -6.91
CA CYS A 167 -16.82 -14.63 -7.13
C CYS A 167 -17.09 -15.75 -6.13
N ASN A 168 -16.05 -16.50 -5.71
CA ASN A 168 -16.20 -17.63 -4.80
C ASN A 168 -16.09 -17.27 -3.30
N SER A 169 -15.73 -16.05 -2.93
CA SER A 169 -15.75 -15.61 -1.53
C SER A 169 -17.18 -15.40 -1.03
N ASP A 170 -17.39 -15.49 0.27
CA ASP A 170 -18.66 -15.16 0.94
C ASP A 170 -18.81 -13.64 1.09
N LYS A 171 -17.69 -12.92 1.36
CA LYS A 171 -17.62 -11.45 1.39
C LYS A 171 -16.33 -10.95 0.75
N VAL A 172 -16.34 -9.72 0.27
CA VAL A 172 -15.18 -9.03 -0.30
C VAL A 172 -14.96 -7.72 0.45
N PHE A 173 -13.77 -7.51 0.98
CA PHE A 173 -13.35 -6.23 1.53
C PHE A 173 -12.56 -5.45 0.48
N ALA A 174 -12.89 -4.19 0.33
CA ALA A 174 -12.20 -3.24 -0.55
C ALA A 174 -11.61 -2.10 0.28
N VAL A 175 -10.36 -1.73 0.06
CA VAL A 175 -9.66 -0.71 0.84
C VAL A 175 -10.16 0.72 0.61
N SER A 176 -11.08 0.93 -0.33
CA SER A 176 -11.72 2.23 -0.61
C SER A 176 -13.00 2.05 -1.42
N LYS A 177 -13.83 3.10 -1.49
CA LYS A 177 -14.99 3.15 -2.38
C LYS A 177 -14.57 3.07 -3.86
N ASN A 178 -13.45 3.72 -4.21
CA ASN A 178 -12.91 3.61 -5.56
C ASN A 178 -12.60 2.15 -5.92
N THR A 179 -11.92 1.40 -5.04
CA THR A 179 -11.63 -0.02 -5.25
C THR A 179 -12.92 -0.86 -5.27
N ARG A 180 -13.87 -0.56 -4.37
CA ARG A 180 -15.19 -1.20 -4.38
C ARG A 180 -15.91 -1.04 -5.73
N ASP A 181 -15.94 0.18 -6.24
CA ASP A 181 -16.59 0.49 -7.51
C ASP A 181 -15.92 -0.24 -8.68
N VAL A 182 -14.58 -0.34 -8.69
CA VAL A 182 -13.83 -1.16 -9.66
C VAL A 182 -14.22 -2.63 -9.54
N ILE A 183 -14.32 -3.19 -8.34
CA ILE A 183 -14.69 -4.58 -8.11
C ILE A 183 -16.10 -4.84 -8.65
N ILE A 184 -17.08 -4.02 -8.33
CA ILE A 184 -18.45 -4.16 -8.79
C ILE A 184 -18.54 -4.02 -10.31
N ASP A 185 -17.87 -3.01 -10.87
CA ASP A 185 -17.97 -2.73 -12.33
C ASP A 185 -17.20 -3.74 -13.17
N LYS A 186 -15.97 -4.11 -12.78
CA LYS A 186 -15.10 -4.97 -13.60
C LYS A 186 -15.33 -6.46 -13.38
N TYR A 187 -15.58 -6.88 -12.12
CA TYR A 187 -15.80 -8.28 -11.78
C TYR A 187 -17.28 -8.66 -11.70
N LYS A 188 -18.20 -7.69 -11.89
CA LYS A 188 -19.66 -7.92 -12.01
C LYS A 188 -20.28 -8.66 -10.81
N VAL A 189 -19.75 -8.41 -9.62
CA VAL A 189 -20.32 -8.94 -8.38
C VAL A 189 -21.37 -8.01 -7.78
N SER A 190 -22.28 -8.57 -6.97
CA SER A 190 -23.31 -7.82 -6.28
C SER A 190 -22.72 -6.77 -5.32
N PRO A 191 -23.26 -5.54 -5.29
CA PRO A 191 -22.79 -4.50 -4.36
C PRO A 191 -22.86 -4.88 -2.88
N GLU A 192 -23.79 -5.74 -2.47
CA GLU A 192 -23.98 -6.21 -1.09
C GLU A 192 -22.82 -7.12 -0.64
N LYS A 193 -22.16 -7.76 -1.60
CA LYS A 193 -21.02 -8.63 -1.37
C LYS A 193 -19.75 -7.84 -1.02
N VAL A 194 -19.67 -6.57 -1.45
CA VAL A 194 -18.44 -5.77 -1.36
C VAL A 194 -18.58 -4.68 -0.29
N GLU A 195 -17.80 -4.80 0.76
CA GLU A 195 -17.74 -3.83 1.85
C GLU A 195 -16.44 -3.02 1.81
N VAL A 196 -16.53 -1.75 2.22
CA VAL A 196 -15.34 -0.89 2.29
C VAL A 196 -14.73 -0.99 3.67
N VAL A 197 -13.49 -1.48 3.73
CA VAL A 197 -12.67 -1.57 4.92
C VAL A 197 -11.39 -0.77 4.67
N TYR A 198 -11.33 0.44 5.20
CA TYR A 198 -10.19 1.33 5.00
C TYR A 198 -8.94 0.79 5.72
N ASN A 199 -7.76 1.22 5.27
CA ASN A 199 -6.53 1.01 6.02
C ASN A 199 -6.31 2.14 7.03
N ALA A 200 -5.58 1.84 8.09
CA ALA A 200 -5.07 2.81 9.05
C ALA A 200 -3.55 2.77 9.11
N ILE A 201 -3.00 3.51 10.03
CA ILE A 201 -1.59 3.49 10.35
C ILE A 201 -1.41 3.30 11.87
N GLU A 202 -0.41 2.52 12.26
CA GLU A 202 -0.11 2.30 13.67
C GLU A 202 0.83 3.39 14.19
N THR A 203 0.25 4.35 14.90
CA THR A 203 0.99 5.53 15.37
C THR A 203 2.04 5.22 16.43
N SER A 204 1.83 4.17 17.22
CA SER A 204 2.74 3.78 18.31
C SER A 204 4.08 3.23 17.81
N THR A 205 4.09 2.70 16.58
CA THR A 205 5.29 2.12 15.97
C THR A 205 5.98 3.04 14.98
N LEU A 206 5.31 4.12 14.58
CA LEU A 206 5.94 5.15 13.78
C LEU A 206 6.91 5.96 14.65
N ALA A 207 8.07 6.25 14.09
CA ALA A 207 8.99 7.20 14.71
C ALA A 207 8.28 8.52 15.02
N SER A 208 8.56 9.09 16.18
CA SER A 208 7.98 10.39 16.56
C SER A 208 8.45 11.48 15.59
N PRO A 209 7.57 12.42 15.17
CA PRO A 209 8.01 13.61 14.46
C PRO A 209 9.09 14.42 15.21
N GLN A 210 9.17 14.29 16.55
CA GLN A 210 10.21 14.90 17.39
C GLN A 210 11.58 14.26 17.23
N ASP A 211 11.66 13.03 16.72
CA ASP A 211 12.93 12.31 16.49
C ASP A 211 13.64 12.74 15.20
N TYR A 212 13.06 13.71 14.47
CA TYR A 212 13.62 14.25 13.24
C TYR A 212 15.06 14.76 13.43
N ASP A 213 15.99 14.29 12.60
CA ASP A 213 17.38 14.75 12.57
C ASP A 213 17.63 15.64 11.35
N GLU A 214 17.72 16.95 11.58
CA GLU A 214 18.00 17.97 10.55
C GLU A 214 19.32 17.72 9.81
N ARG A 215 20.25 16.95 10.38
CA ARG A 215 21.53 16.63 9.75
C ARG A 215 21.42 15.66 8.59
N THR A 216 20.36 14.84 8.56
CA THR A 216 20.14 13.85 7.48
C THR A 216 20.00 14.54 6.13
N TYR A 217 19.23 15.63 6.08
CA TYR A 217 18.95 16.40 4.85
C TYR A 217 19.46 17.84 4.94
N ARG A 218 20.67 18.04 5.41
CA ARG A 218 21.29 19.36 5.67
C ARG A 218 21.13 20.38 4.54
N TYR A 219 21.23 19.94 3.30
CA TYR A 219 21.10 20.85 2.16
C TYR A 219 19.66 21.32 1.99
N LEU A 220 18.67 20.46 2.17
CA LEU A 220 17.25 20.85 2.13
C LEU A 220 16.91 21.76 3.31
N GLU A 221 17.46 21.50 4.50
CA GLU A 221 17.32 22.42 5.65
C GLU A 221 17.93 23.80 5.36
N TYR A 222 19.11 23.81 4.74
CA TYR A 222 19.68 25.07 4.28
C TYR A 222 18.77 25.80 3.29
N LEU A 223 18.21 25.09 2.31
CA LEU A 223 17.24 25.68 1.38
C LEU A 223 15.99 26.24 2.12
N LYS A 224 15.47 25.53 3.11
CA LYS A 224 14.34 26.00 3.94
C LYS A 224 14.71 27.30 4.69
N SER A 225 15.91 27.39 5.23
CA SER A 225 16.41 28.62 5.87
C SER A 225 16.50 29.81 4.90
N GLN A 226 16.64 29.52 3.58
CA GLN A 226 16.60 30.53 2.52
C GLN A 226 15.18 30.82 2.02
N GLY A 227 14.14 30.26 2.67
CA GLY A 227 12.72 30.45 2.34
C GLY A 227 12.20 29.53 1.24
N TYR A 228 12.84 28.39 1.01
CA TYR A 228 12.31 27.36 0.12
C TYR A 228 11.19 26.58 0.81
N THR A 229 10.26 26.11 -0.01
CA THR A 229 9.27 25.09 0.35
C THR A 229 9.72 23.75 -0.22
N VAL A 230 9.81 22.73 0.63
CA VAL A 230 10.17 21.37 0.23
C VAL A 230 8.91 20.57 -0.02
N VAL A 231 8.70 20.22 -1.28
CA VAL A 231 7.67 19.28 -1.73
C VAL A 231 8.30 17.89 -1.73
N MET A 232 7.54 16.88 -1.35
CA MET A 232 8.00 15.49 -1.29
C MET A 232 6.99 14.57 -1.95
N THR A 233 7.45 13.50 -2.54
CA THR A 233 6.68 12.29 -2.80
C THR A 233 7.50 11.06 -2.42
N LEU A 234 6.84 10.03 -1.87
CA LEU A 234 7.46 8.76 -1.52
C LEU A 234 6.67 7.65 -2.18
N THR A 235 7.30 6.99 -3.15
CA THR A 235 6.61 5.95 -3.93
C THR A 235 7.59 5.15 -4.79
N ARG A 236 7.10 4.06 -5.40
CA ARG A 236 7.81 3.38 -6.50
C ARG A 236 7.71 4.23 -7.77
N PHE A 237 8.78 4.28 -8.56
CA PHE A 237 8.80 5.07 -9.80
C PHE A 237 8.23 4.25 -10.96
N THR A 238 6.90 4.07 -10.93
CA THR A 238 6.11 3.37 -11.95
C THR A 238 5.09 4.30 -12.59
N VAL A 239 4.58 3.93 -13.77
CA VAL A 239 3.56 4.70 -14.49
C VAL A 239 2.31 4.96 -13.62
N GLN A 240 1.89 3.96 -12.84
CA GLN A 240 0.76 4.06 -11.92
C GLN A 240 0.88 5.25 -10.96
N LYS A 241 2.10 5.61 -10.56
CA LYS A 241 2.35 6.67 -9.55
C LYS A 241 2.39 8.07 -10.14
N GLY A 242 2.27 8.23 -11.45
CA GLY A 242 2.03 9.49 -12.12
C GLY A 242 3.13 10.55 -11.96
N LEU A 243 4.37 10.14 -11.70
CA LEU A 243 5.48 11.06 -11.43
C LEU A 243 5.79 11.99 -12.60
N THR A 244 5.54 11.58 -13.84
CA THR A 244 5.70 12.42 -15.02
C THR A 244 4.77 13.63 -15.01
N TYR A 245 3.55 13.50 -14.47
CA TYR A 245 2.62 14.62 -14.26
C TYR A 245 3.12 15.56 -13.17
N LEU A 246 3.66 15.00 -12.06
CA LEU A 246 4.28 15.80 -11.00
C LEU A 246 5.47 16.62 -11.54
N MET A 247 6.35 16.02 -12.35
CA MET A 247 7.49 16.72 -12.96
C MET A 247 7.06 17.90 -13.83
N ARG A 248 5.98 17.75 -14.61
CA ARG A 248 5.40 18.86 -15.41
C ARG A 248 4.85 19.98 -14.52
N ALA A 249 4.12 19.60 -13.47
CA ALA A 249 3.59 20.56 -12.50
C ALA A 249 4.71 21.30 -11.75
N MET A 250 5.78 20.61 -11.39
CA MET A 250 6.96 21.20 -10.76
C MET A 250 7.64 22.22 -11.67
N ALA A 251 7.77 21.92 -12.96
CA ALA A 251 8.34 22.87 -13.94
C ALA A 251 7.55 24.19 -13.99
N GLU A 252 6.21 24.10 -14.01
CA GLU A 252 5.33 25.28 -14.00
C GLU A 252 5.38 26.01 -12.64
N ALA A 253 5.30 25.29 -11.52
CA ALA A 253 5.32 25.87 -10.19
C ALA A 253 6.64 26.60 -9.90
N THR A 254 7.78 25.98 -10.25
CA THR A 254 9.13 26.57 -10.04
C THR A 254 9.39 27.77 -10.96
N SER A 255 8.78 27.86 -12.15
CA SER A 255 8.87 29.04 -13.01
C SER A 255 8.23 30.27 -12.38
N ARG A 256 7.22 30.09 -11.51
CA ARG A 256 6.50 31.16 -10.80
C ARG A 256 7.13 31.48 -9.44
N ASN A 257 7.58 30.43 -8.72
CA ASN A 257 8.33 30.56 -7.47
C ASN A 257 9.59 29.69 -7.52
N PRO A 258 10.79 30.24 -7.77
CA PRO A 258 12.03 29.46 -7.85
C PRO A 258 12.46 28.87 -6.49
N LYS A 259 11.79 29.23 -5.40
CA LYS A 259 12.07 28.72 -4.04
C LYS A 259 11.20 27.50 -3.70
N ILE A 260 11.04 26.58 -4.65
CA ILE A 260 10.41 25.27 -4.45
C ILE A 260 11.44 24.20 -4.79
N ALA A 261 11.56 23.19 -3.94
CA ALA A 261 12.38 22.01 -4.17
C ALA A 261 11.51 20.74 -4.10
N LEU A 262 11.84 19.70 -4.86
CA LEU A 262 11.17 18.41 -4.84
C LEU A 262 12.10 17.31 -4.36
N LEU A 263 11.72 16.61 -3.32
CA LEU A 263 12.37 15.40 -2.81
C LEU A 263 11.62 14.17 -3.35
N LEU A 264 12.24 13.43 -4.26
CA LEU A 264 11.74 12.17 -4.81
C LEU A 264 12.33 11.00 -4.03
N VAL A 265 11.50 10.37 -3.20
CA VAL A 265 11.90 9.23 -2.38
C VAL A 265 11.36 7.95 -3.00
N GLY A 266 12.26 7.02 -3.29
CA GLY A 266 11.95 5.75 -3.93
C GLY A 266 12.82 5.47 -5.15
N ASP A 267 12.47 4.39 -5.83
CA ASP A 267 13.16 3.95 -7.06
C ASP A 267 12.16 3.21 -7.97
N GLY A 268 12.56 2.93 -9.20
CA GLY A 268 11.78 2.17 -10.16
C GLY A 268 12.15 2.46 -11.61
N GLU A 269 11.41 1.83 -12.51
CA GLU A 269 11.67 1.83 -13.96
C GLU A 269 11.71 3.23 -14.59
N GLN A 270 10.91 4.17 -14.05
CA GLN A 270 10.85 5.54 -14.57
C GLN A 270 11.98 6.47 -14.09
N ARG A 271 12.90 6.00 -13.24
CA ARG A 271 13.94 6.87 -12.69
C ARG A 271 14.74 7.63 -13.77
N ASN A 272 15.19 6.92 -14.80
CA ASN A 272 15.98 7.55 -15.88
C ASN A 272 15.14 8.55 -16.71
N GLU A 273 13.86 8.28 -16.88
CA GLU A 273 12.92 9.21 -17.53
C GLU A 273 12.77 10.49 -16.71
N LEU A 274 12.55 10.38 -15.39
CA LEU A 274 12.40 11.51 -14.49
C LEU A 274 13.66 12.39 -14.44
N ILE A 275 14.85 11.79 -14.45
CA ILE A 275 16.13 12.52 -14.53
C ILE A 275 16.22 13.30 -15.84
N ARG A 276 15.86 12.69 -16.98
CA ARG A 276 15.83 13.38 -18.28
C ARG A 276 14.83 14.54 -18.26
N MET A 277 13.60 14.31 -17.74
CA MET A 277 12.59 15.36 -17.63
C MET A 277 13.07 16.54 -16.77
N ALA A 278 13.79 16.28 -15.68
CA ALA A 278 14.35 17.34 -14.83
C ALA A 278 15.32 18.25 -15.63
N SER A 279 16.14 17.64 -16.49
CA SER A 279 17.04 18.36 -17.38
C SER A 279 16.30 19.14 -18.47
N ASP A 280 15.38 18.48 -19.17
CA ASP A 280 14.61 19.06 -20.28
C ASP A 280 13.77 20.26 -19.83
N PHE A 281 13.20 20.17 -18.63
CA PHE A 281 12.42 21.26 -18.00
C PHE A 281 13.31 22.31 -17.32
N ARG A 282 14.63 22.13 -17.29
CA ARG A 282 15.60 23.05 -16.64
C ARG A 282 15.32 23.25 -15.14
N ILE A 283 14.93 22.19 -14.45
CA ILE A 283 14.66 22.18 -13.01
C ILE A 283 15.54 21.16 -12.25
N ALA A 284 16.60 20.66 -12.88
CA ALA A 284 17.47 19.62 -12.28
C ALA A 284 18.08 20.06 -10.94
N ASP A 285 18.34 21.35 -10.76
CA ASP A 285 18.82 21.94 -9.51
C ASP A 285 17.78 22.01 -8.38
N LYS A 286 16.52 21.68 -8.69
CA LYS A 286 15.39 21.66 -7.74
C LYS A 286 14.94 20.26 -7.37
N ILE A 287 15.43 19.21 -8.05
CA ILE A 287 14.95 17.83 -7.89
C ILE A 287 16.02 16.98 -7.19
N PHE A 288 15.64 16.36 -6.08
CA PHE A 288 16.52 15.56 -5.23
C PHE A 288 16.03 14.11 -5.20
N PHE A 289 16.83 13.18 -5.70
CA PHE A 289 16.55 11.75 -5.72
C PHE A 289 17.27 11.07 -4.57
N THR A 290 16.58 10.33 -3.71
CA THR A 290 17.19 9.62 -2.58
C THR A 290 17.43 8.13 -2.86
N GLY A 291 16.71 7.54 -3.81
CA GLY A 291 16.56 6.10 -3.91
C GLY A 291 15.60 5.57 -2.84
N PHE A 292 15.57 4.24 -2.66
CA PHE A 292 14.75 3.58 -1.65
C PHE A 292 15.30 3.84 -0.24
N LEU A 293 14.42 4.19 0.70
CA LEU A 293 14.77 4.52 2.08
C LEU A 293 14.09 3.61 3.11
N ARG A 294 14.75 3.39 4.24
CA ARG A 294 14.21 2.75 5.45
C ARG A 294 14.74 3.43 6.71
N GLY A 295 14.07 3.19 7.85
CA GLY A 295 14.49 3.67 9.15
C GLY A 295 14.59 5.20 9.23
N ASP A 296 15.62 5.71 9.90
CA ASP A 296 15.77 7.15 10.19
C ASP A 296 15.76 8.02 8.94
N LYS A 297 16.38 7.59 7.85
CA LYS A 297 16.39 8.36 6.59
C LYS A 297 14.99 8.49 5.97
N TRP A 298 14.17 7.45 6.10
CA TRP A 298 12.76 7.47 5.69
C TRP A 298 11.94 8.45 6.54
N ARG A 299 12.07 8.38 7.86
CA ARG A 299 11.46 9.31 8.82
C ARG A 299 11.84 10.74 8.52
N ASP A 300 13.15 11.00 8.39
CA ASP A 300 13.69 12.34 8.22
C ASP A 300 13.32 12.95 6.85
N ALA A 301 13.03 12.11 5.84
CA ALA A 301 12.51 12.60 4.56
C ALA A 301 11.12 13.24 4.72
N TYR A 302 10.23 12.65 5.53
CA TYR A 302 8.96 13.30 5.89
C TYR A 302 9.16 14.53 6.75
N GLY A 303 10.13 14.49 7.70
CA GLY A 303 10.43 15.59 8.61
C GLY A 303 10.91 16.86 7.91
N VAL A 304 11.75 16.73 6.87
CA VAL A 304 12.25 17.89 6.10
C VAL A 304 11.19 18.48 5.18
N ALA A 305 10.18 17.70 4.78
CA ALA A 305 9.16 18.12 3.82
C ALA A 305 8.13 19.08 4.45
N ASP A 306 7.66 20.00 3.64
CA ASP A 306 6.55 20.90 3.96
C ASP A 306 5.22 20.42 3.39
N VAL A 307 5.28 19.80 2.21
CA VAL A 307 4.13 19.36 1.43
C VAL A 307 4.41 17.97 0.88
N PHE A 308 3.47 17.06 1.07
CA PHE A 308 3.48 15.75 0.43
C PHE A 308 2.54 15.75 -0.77
N VAL A 309 3.02 15.27 -1.92
CA VAL A 309 2.21 15.12 -3.13
C VAL A 309 2.07 13.65 -3.48
N MET A 310 0.82 13.20 -3.62
CA MET A 310 0.48 11.89 -4.19
C MET A 310 -0.10 12.10 -5.57
N SER A 311 0.68 11.76 -6.61
CA SER A 311 0.35 12.03 -8.01
C SER A 311 -0.20 10.82 -8.76
N SER A 312 -0.58 9.78 -8.05
CA SER A 312 -0.99 8.50 -8.62
C SER A 312 -2.14 8.64 -9.63
N VAL A 313 -2.00 7.95 -10.75
CA VAL A 313 -3.04 7.76 -11.76
C VAL A 313 -4.18 6.93 -11.19
N ASN A 314 -3.81 5.95 -10.38
CA ASN A 314 -4.73 5.12 -9.60
C ASN A 314 -4.01 4.67 -8.32
N GLU A 315 -4.62 4.94 -7.18
CA GLU A 315 -4.13 4.57 -5.86
C GLU A 315 -5.28 3.96 -5.05
N PRO A 316 -5.31 2.64 -4.86
CA PRO A 316 -6.40 1.99 -4.14
C PRO A 316 -6.67 2.60 -2.77
N PHE A 317 -5.60 2.89 -2.00
CA PHE A 317 -5.73 3.62 -0.74
C PHE A 317 -4.70 4.74 -0.61
N GLY A 318 -3.43 4.43 -0.29
CA GLY A 318 -2.34 5.42 -0.18
C GLY A 318 -1.86 5.65 1.25
N LEU A 319 -1.32 4.62 1.92
CA LEU A 319 -0.78 4.69 3.29
C LEU A 319 0.27 5.79 3.47
N THR A 320 1.08 6.07 2.45
CA THR A 320 2.12 7.11 2.51
C THR A 320 1.56 8.51 2.74
N ALA A 321 0.28 8.76 2.40
CA ALA A 321 -0.38 10.02 2.73
C ALA A 321 -0.75 10.12 4.22
N LEU A 322 -1.12 8.99 4.86
CA LEU A 322 -1.33 8.94 6.31
C LEU A 322 0.01 9.13 7.05
N GLU A 323 1.09 8.52 6.55
CA GLU A 323 2.44 8.74 7.08
C GLU A 323 2.83 10.22 6.99
N ALA A 324 2.61 10.86 5.85
CA ALA A 324 2.87 12.29 5.67
C ALA A 324 2.03 13.18 6.61
N ALA A 325 0.77 12.82 6.87
CA ALA A 325 -0.09 13.48 7.85
C ALA A 325 0.47 13.34 9.28
N HIS A 326 0.99 12.15 9.63
CA HIS A 326 1.66 11.91 10.91
C HIS A 326 2.85 12.84 11.11
N PHE A 327 3.67 13.04 10.09
CA PHE A 327 4.83 13.94 10.11
C PHE A 327 4.48 15.41 9.84
N ASN A 328 3.19 15.78 9.92
CA ASN A 328 2.72 17.16 9.82
C ASN A 328 2.99 17.81 8.45
N ASN A 329 2.93 17.05 7.37
CA ASN A 329 2.97 17.61 6.02
C ASN A 329 1.58 18.10 5.57
N ALA A 330 1.51 19.15 4.77
CA ALA A 330 0.30 19.46 4.02
C ALA A 330 0.17 18.48 2.84
N LEU A 331 -1.04 18.07 2.50
CA LEU A 331 -1.28 17.04 1.51
C LEU A 331 -1.92 17.59 0.24
N ILE A 332 -1.35 17.25 -0.91
CA ILE A 332 -1.93 17.46 -2.25
C ILE A 332 -2.06 16.08 -2.91
N ILE A 333 -3.29 15.64 -3.14
CA ILE A 333 -3.55 14.23 -3.50
C ILE A 333 -4.42 14.17 -4.74
N SER A 334 -4.09 13.27 -5.67
CA SER A 334 -4.94 12.99 -6.82
C SER A 334 -6.30 12.46 -6.36
N LYS A 335 -7.37 12.85 -7.05
CA LYS A 335 -8.73 12.38 -6.74
C LYS A 335 -8.89 10.87 -6.91
N GLN A 336 -7.99 10.26 -7.66
CA GLN A 336 -7.93 8.83 -7.92
C GLN A 336 -7.25 8.03 -6.80
N SER A 337 -7.10 8.63 -5.62
CA SER A 337 -6.49 8.00 -4.44
C SER A 337 -7.52 7.82 -3.33
N GLY A 338 -7.69 6.57 -2.87
CA GLY A 338 -8.70 6.19 -1.87
C GLY A 338 -8.54 6.88 -0.51
N VAL A 339 -7.33 7.23 -0.10
CA VAL A 339 -7.08 7.97 1.16
C VAL A 339 -7.80 9.32 1.21
N GLY A 340 -8.13 9.89 0.06
CA GLY A 340 -8.96 11.08 -0.03
C GLY A 340 -10.40 10.88 0.45
N GLU A 341 -10.86 9.66 0.68
CA GLU A 341 -12.18 9.36 1.23
C GLU A 341 -12.21 9.55 2.75
N VAL A 342 -11.08 9.35 3.43
CA VAL A 342 -10.94 9.49 4.89
C VAL A 342 -10.29 10.82 5.31
N LEU A 343 -9.52 11.46 4.42
CA LEU A 343 -8.93 12.77 4.65
C LEU A 343 -9.63 13.82 3.78
N GLN A 344 -10.34 14.78 4.40
CA GLN A 344 -11.12 15.80 3.70
C GLN A 344 -10.37 17.14 3.56
N ASN A 345 -9.53 17.50 4.54
CA ASN A 345 -8.80 18.77 4.57
C ASN A 345 -7.48 18.70 3.78
N ILE A 346 -7.57 18.23 2.55
CA ILE A 346 -6.46 18.07 1.61
C ILE A 346 -6.75 18.84 0.31
N LEU A 347 -5.73 19.22 -0.41
CA LEU A 347 -5.89 19.75 -1.75
C LEU A 347 -6.03 18.59 -2.74
N ARG A 348 -7.02 18.67 -3.64
CA ARG A 348 -7.33 17.64 -4.62
C ARG A 348 -7.29 18.13 -6.04
N TYR A 349 -6.80 17.28 -6.94
CA TYR A 349 -6.75 17.55 -8.38
C TYR A 349 -6.95 16.24 -9.15
N ASP A 350 -7.32 16.30 -10.41
CA ASP A 350 -7.32 15.16 -11.30
C ASP A 350 -5.90 14.90 -11.78
N PHE A 351 -5.41 13.64 -11.77
CA PHE A 351 -3.98 13.34 -12.00
C PHE A 351 -3.41 13.94 -13.30
N TRP A 352 -4.26 14.11 -14.34
CA TRP A 352 -3.90 14.72 -15.62
C TRP A 352 -3.88 16.26 -15.60
N ASP A 353 -4.50 16.89 -14.59
CA ASP A 353 -4.55 18.36 -14.48
C ASP A 353 -3.29 18.90 -13.81
N THR A 354 -2.20 18.88 -14.56
CA THR A 354 -0.89 19.35 -14.11
C THR A 354 -0.89 20.84 -13.79
N LYS A 355 -1.76 21.64 -14.44
CA LYS A 355 -1.89 23.08 -14.15
C LYS A 355 -2.49 23.33 -12.77
N LYS A 356 -3.55 22.57 -12.42
CA LYS A 356 -4.16 22.67 -11.08
C LYS A 356 -3.17 22.23 -10.02
N LEU A 357 -2.43 21.12 -10.24
CA LEU A 357 -1.37 20.69 -9.32
C LEU A 357 -0.30 21.78 -9.17
N ALA A 358 0.19 22.37 -10.26
CA ALA A 358 1.17 23.45 -10.24
C ALA A 358 0.66 24.66 -9.45
N ASN A 359 -0.61 25.05 -9.65
CA ASN A 359 -1.24 26.15 -8.91
C ASN A 359 -1.30 25.82 -7.40
N GLN A 360 -1.69 24.60 -7.02
CA GLN A 360 -1.76 24.19 -5.62
C GLN A 360 -0.38 24.20 -4.96
N ILE A 361 0.65 23.65 -5.63
CA ILE A 361 2.04 23.69 -5.15
C ILE A 361 2.52 25.15 -4.99
N TYR A 362 2.26 26.00 -5.97
CA TYR A 362 2.61 27.42 -5.91
C TYR A 362 1.92 28.11 -4.72
N GLU A 363 0.60 27.96 -4.57
CA GLU A 363 -0.16 28.62 -3.51
C GLU A 363 0.33 28.24 -2.11
N VAL A 364 0.59 26.95 -1.85
CA VAL A 364 1.11 26.54 -0.54
C VAL A 364 2.55 27.01 -0.32
N SER A 365 3.33 27.25 -1.38
CA SER A 365 4.70 27.74 -1.28
C SER A 365 4.80 29.24 -0.96
N VAL A 366 3.79 30.02 -1.29
CA VAL A 366 3.78 31.49 -1.06
C VAL A 366 2.84 31.91 0.08
N ASN A 367 1.91 31.05 0.48
CA ASN A 367 0.92 31.32 1.51
C ASN A 367 1.14 30.45 2.75
N LYS A 368 2.01 30.90 3.65
CA LYS A 368 2.33 30.18 4.88
C LYS A 368 1.11 29.88 5.75
N LYS A 369 0.14 30.81 5.80
CA LYS A 369 -1.10 30.61 6.58
C LYS A 369 -1.94 29.47 6.01
N LEU A 370 -2.03 29.35 4.69
CA LEU A 370 -2.71 28.22 4.03
C LEU A 370 -2.00 26.92 4.36
N LEU A 371 -0.68 26.87 4.22
CA LEU A 371 0.15 25.71 4.53
C LEU A 371 -0.08 25.22 5.97
N ASP A 372 0.03 26.14 6.94
CA ASP A 372 -0.14 25.81 8.37
C ASP A 372 -1.57 25.35 8.70
N ASN A 373 -2.58 25.93 8.06
CA ASN A 373 -3.97 25.51 8.24
C ASN A 373 -4.21 24.10 7.69
N LEU A 374 -3.69 23.78 6.51
CA LEU A 374 -3.81 22.45 5.92
C LEU A 374 -3.16 21.39 6.82
N ARG A 375 -1.94 21.62 7.29
CA ARG A 375 -1.22 20.75 8.22
C ARG A 375 -2.04 20.47 9.48
N LYS A 376 -2.54 21.51 10.14
CA LYS A 376 -3.33 21.38 11.38
C LYS A 376 -4.64 20.62 11.16
N SER A 377 -5.31 20.86 10.05
CA SER A 377 -6.60 20.24 9.74
C SER A 377 -6.45 18.76 9.40
N VAL A 378 -5.49 18.43 8.54
CA VAL A 378 -5.18 17.06 8.19
C VAL A 378 -4.77 16.24 9.44
N ARG A 379 -3.96 16.82 10.34
CA ARG A 379 -3.56 16.14 11.58
C ARG A 379 -4.75 15.78 12.48
N LYS A 380 -5.76 16.64 12.54
CA LYS A 380 -6.98 16.36 13.33
C LYS A 380 -7.82 15.23 12.73
N GLU A 381 -7.85 15.10 11.41
CA GLU A 381 -8.56 13.99 10.74
C GLU A 381 -7.79 12.69 10.88
N TYR A 382 -6.48 12.72 10.64
CA TYR A 382 -5.59 11.59 10.81
C TYR A 382 -5.70 10.93 12.19
N ASN A 383 -5.76 11.71 13.27
CA ASN A 383 -5.87 11.20 14.64
C ASN A 383 -7.19 10.47 14.95
N LYS A 384 -8.14 10.46 14.02
CA LYS A 384 -9.42 9.72 14.15
C LYS A 384 -9.41 8.39 13.42
N ILE A 385 -8.34 8.09 12.69
CA ILE A 385 -8.22 6.85 11.93
C ILE A 385 -7.44 5.86 12.79
N SER A 386 -8.06 4.76 13.20
CA SER A 386 -7.44 3.75 14.05
C SER A 386 -7.62 2.34 13.50
N TRP A 387 -6.66 1.47 13.76
CA TRP A 387 -6.81 0.05 13.47
C TRP A 387 -7.83 -0.63 14.37
N SER A 388 -8.08 -0.12 15.57
CA SER A 388 -9.10 -0.66 16.49
C SER A 388 -10.49 -0.56 15.86
N ASP A 389 -10.91 0.63 15.38
CA ASP A 389 -12.23 0.81 14.75
C ASP A 389 -12.39 -0.07 13.50
N ILE A 390 -11.29 -0.30 12.78
CA ILE A 390 -11.27 -1.17 11.59
C ILE A 390 -11.37 -2.65 11.99
N ALA A 391 -10.68 -3.06 13.07
CA ALA A 391 -10.78 -4.41 13.59
C ALA A 391 -12.19 -4.73 14.07
N ASP A 392 -12.84 -3.81 14.81
CA ASP A 392 -14.24 -3.93 15.22
C ASP A 392 -15.15 -4.18 14.00
N GLN A 393 -15.02 -3.38 12.94
CA GLN A 393 -15.79 -3.56 11.70
C GLN A 393 -15.56 -4.93 11.07
N ILE A 394 -14.31 -5.39 10.99
CA ILE A 394 -13.96 -6.70 10.42
C ILE A 394 -14.51 -7.83 11.27
N MET A 395 -14.39 -7.73 12.60
CA MET A 395 -14.87 -8.74 13.53
C MET A 395 -16.40 -8.88 13.50
N ASP A 396 -17.13 -7.78 13.42
CA ASP A 396 -18.59 -7.78 13.29
C ASP A 396 -19.03 -8.55 12.03
N GLU A 397 -18.37 -8.32 10.89
CA GLU A 397 -18.66 -9.06 9.65
C GLU A 397 -18.28 -10.53 9.75
N PHE A 398 -17.17 -10.87 10.41
CA PHE A 398 -16.75 -12.27 10.59
C PHE A 398 -17.74 -13.03 11.51
N ILE A 399 -18.23 -12.38 12.56
CA ILE A 399 -19.26 -12.96 13.46
C ILE A 399 -20.54 -13.22 12.65
N HIS A 400 -21.00 -12.24 11.88
CA HIS A 400 -22.19 -12.38 11.03
C HIS A 400 -22.09 -13.56 10.07
N LEU A 401 -20.97 -13.68 9.32
CA LEU A 401 -20.76 -14.78 8.38
C LEU A 401 -20.68 -16.16 9.04
N THR A 402 -20.15 -16.24 10.26
CA THR A 402 -20.09 -17.51 11.00
C THR A 402 -21.43 -17.91 11.57
N GLU A 403 -22.27 -16.96 12.00
CA GLU A 403 -23.63 -17.20 12.47
C GLU A 403 -24.57 -17.64 11.35
N GLU A 404 -24.52 -17.00 10.17
CA GLU A 404 -25.32 -17.39 8.99
C GLU A 404 -25.05 -18.84 8.53
N LYS A 405 -23.80 -19.33 8.70
CA LYS A 405 -23.45 -20.72 8.32
C LYS A 405 -23.86 -21.76 9.33
N ASN A 406 -24.06 -21.38 10.59
CA ASN A 406 -24.40 -22.30 11.68
C ASN A 406 -25.91 -22.35 11.96
N GLY A 407 -26.72 -21.45 11.38
CA GLY A 407 -28.19 -21.39 11.46
C GLY A 407 -28.85 -22.03 10.26
#